data_605a47a24249111acf2165f38297a2a1
#
_entry.id   605a47a24249111acf2165f38297a2a1
#
_cell.length_a   1.000
_cell.length_b   1.000
_cell.length_c   1.000
_cell.angle_alpha   90.00
_cell.angle_beta   90.00
_cell.angle_gamma   90.00
#
_symmetry.space_group_name_H-M   'P 1'
#
loop_
_entity.id
_entity.type
_entity.pdbx_description
1 polymer ?
#
loop_
_entity_poly.entity_id
_entity_poly.type
_entity_poly.pdbx_seq_one_letter_code
_entity_poly.pdbx_strand_id
1 'polypeptide(L)'
;MPELRKDPVSGRWVIISIERGTRPSDFAVSAHAKKGGFCAFCVGNEHTTPTEILAFRPDGSRPNTPGWTLRVVPNKFPALRVEGELNRVGDGIFDKMNGIGAHEVIIESPAHNLTLSTLPLNQLRMYF
;
A
#
# COMPACT_ATOMS: atom_id res chain seq x y z
N MET A 1 14.44 6.10 10.39
CA MET A 1 14.22 6.38 8.96
C MET A 1 14.40 5.09 8.17
N PRO A 2 13.55 4.76 7.23
CA PRO A 2 13.75 3.59 6.38
C PRO A 2 15.00 3.77 5.52
N GLU A 3 15.69 2.67 5.26
CA GLU A 3 16.89 2.64 4.41
C GLU A 3 16.80 1.50 3.39
N LEU A 4 17.53 1.63 2.31
CA LEU A 4 17.74 0.59 1.32
C LEU A 4 19.17 0.07 1.44
N ARG A 5 19.33 -1.25 1.48
CA ARG A 5 20.64 -1.91 1.42
C ARG A 5 20.69 -2.85 0.23
N LYS A 6 21.82 -2.82 -0.45
CA LYS A 6 22.05 -3.72 -1.57
C LYS A 6 22.64 -5.03 -1.07
N ASP A 7 22.00 -6.13 -1.44
CA ASP A 7 22.54 -7.47 -1.21
C ASP A 7 23.80 -7.66 -2.07
N PRO A 8 24.98 -7.92 -1.48
CA PRO A 8 26.22 -8.03 -2.23
C PRO A 8 26.29 -9.29 -3.12
N VAL A 9 25.45 -10.30 -2.86
CA VAL A 9 25.43 -11.55 -3.61
C VAL A 9 24.50 -11.46 -4.82
N SER A 10 23.24 -11.06 -4.59
CA SER A 10 22.23 -11.01 -5.64
C SER A 10 22.15 -9.66 -6.36
N GLY A 11 22.73 -8.60 -5.80
CA GLY A 11 22.63 -7.24 -6.31
C GLY A 11 21.26 -6.59 -6.11
N ARG A 12 20.36 -7.22 -5.38
CA ARG A 12 19.01 -6.70 -5.11
C ARG A 12 19.03 -5.67 -3.98
N TRP A 13 18.19 -4.64 -4.11
CA TRP A 13 17.95 -3.70 -3.05
C TRP A 13 16.85 -4.21 -2.11
N VAL A 14 17.12 -4.13 -0.80
CA VAL A 14 16.22 -4.56 0.26
C VAL A 14 15.84 -3.36 1.11
N ILE A 15 14.56 -3.23 1.39
CA ILE A 15 14.04 -2.18 2.28
C ILE A 15 14.20 -2.62 3.72
N ILE A 16 14.90 -1.81 4.51
CA ILE A 16 15.04 -1.98 5.97
C ILE A 16 14.20 -0.87 6.62
N SER A 17 13.13 -1.25 7.30
CA SER A 17 12.24 -0.32 7.98
C SER A 17 11.90 -0.82 9.37
N ILE A 18 12.58 -0.30 10.37
CA ILE A 18 12.39 -0.66 11.78
C ILE A 18 10.99 -0.23 12.26
N GLU A 19 10.51 0.90 11.75
CA GLU A 19 9.18 1.45 12.10
C GLU A 19 8.03 0.49 11.77
N ARG A 20 8.23 -0.44 10.85
CA ARG A 20 7.25 -1.46 10.49
C ARG A 20 7.27 -2.69 11.41
N GLY A 21 8.30 -2.85 12.22
CA GLY A 21 8.39 -3.93 13.22
C GLY A 21 7.36 -3.82 14.34
N THR A 22 6.74 -2.65 14.50
CA THR A 22 5.67 -2.40 15.48
C THR A 22 4.27 -2.71 14.95
N ARG A 23 4.15 -3.27 13.74
CA ARG A 23 2.85 -3.70 13.23
C ARG A 23 2.25 -4.74 14.15
N PRO A 24 0.95 -4.65 14.46
CA PRO A 24 0.26 -5.80 15.01
C PRO A 24 0.51 -6.99 14.08
N SER A 25 1.02 -8.10 14.63
CA SER A 25 1.23 -9.28 13.81
C SER A 25 -0.11 -9.94 13.52
N ASP A 26 -0.70 -9.58 12.39
CA ASP A 26 -1.89 -10.25 11.85
C ASP A 26 -1.57 -11.62 11.25
N PHE A 27 -0.39 -12.18 11.57
CA PHE A 27 0.00 -13.53 11.17
C PHE A 27 -0.57 -14.65 12.03
N ALA A 28 -1.58 -14.37 12.83
CA ALA A 28 -2.44 -15.45 13.30
C ALA A 28 -3.27 -15.93 12.12
N VAL A 29 -2.71 -16.86 11.36
CA VAL A 29 -3.38 -17.55 10.26
C VAL A 29 -4.53 -18.35 10.82
N SER A 30 -5.65 -17.73 11.05
CA SER A 30 -6.91 -18.46 11.05
C SER A 30 -7.40 -18.50 9.61
N ALA A 31 -7.37 -19.68 9.02
CA ALA A 31 -7.67 -19.95 7.62
C ALA A 31 -9.14 -19.71 7.20
N HIS A 32 -9.87 -18.91 7.94
CA HIS A 32 -11.25 -18.56 7.62
C HIS A 32 -11.41 -17.05 7.71
N ALA A 33 -11.63 -16.45 6.55
CA ALA A 33 -12.10 -15.09 6.44
C ALA A 33 -13.27 -14.87 7.42
N LYS A 34 -13.03 -14.13 8.49
CA LYS A 34 -14.11 -13.69 9.36
C LYS A 34 -15.03 -12.80 8.54
N LYS A 35 -16.17 -13.32 8.17
CA LYS A 35 -17.27 -12.52 7.62
C LYS A 35 -17.69 -11.54 8.73
N GLY A 36 -17.56 -10.25 8.47
CA GLY A 36 -18.13 -9.21 9.30
C GLY A 36 -17.20 -8.60 10.34
N GLY A 37 -16.13 -7.94 9.91
CA GLY A 37 -15.31 -7.04 10.73
C GLY A 37 -15.18 -5.66 10.07
N PHE A 38 -14.66 -4.69 10.82
CA PHE A 38 -14.31 -3.38 10.29
C PHE A 38 -13.22 -3.55 9.20
N CYS A 39 -13.43 -2.91 8.05
CA CYS A 39 -12.44 -2.81 6.98
C CYS A 39 -12.24 -1.36 6.59
N ALA A 40 -11.02 -0.86 6.77
CA ALA A 40 -10.68 0.52 6.43
C ALA A 40 -10.84 0.86 4.94
N PHE A 41 -10.78 -0.15 4.07
CA PHE A 41 -10.86 0.01 2.62
C PHE A 41 -12.26 -0.14 2.05
N CYS A 42 -13.24 -0.54 2.86
CA CYS A 42 -14.62 -0.63 2.40
C CYS A 42 -15.22 0.74 2.14
N VAL A 43 -16.15 0.79 1.18
CA VAL A 43 -16.97 1.96 0.91
C VAL A 43 -17.67 2.43 2.19
N GLY A 44 -17.69 3.73 2.44
CA GLY A 44 -18.18 4.34 3.68
C GLY A 44 -17.10 4.59 4.74
N ASN A 45 -15.91 4.00 4.59
CA ASN A 45 -14.78 4.15 5.52
C ASN A 45 -13.62 4.98 4.94
N GLU A 46 -13.89 5.82 3.94
CA GLU A 46 -12.87 6.61 3.25
C GLU A 46 -12.10 7.54 4.19
N HIS A 47 -12.74 7.99 5.27
CA HIS A 47 -12.13 8.84 6.30
C HIS A 47 -11.08 8.13 7.15
N THR A 48 -11.02 6.81 7.12
CA THR A 48 -10.05 6.00 7.91
C THR A 48 -8.73 5.78 7.21
N THR A 49 -8.67 6.07 5.91
CA THR A 49 -7.46 6.01 5.10
C THR A 49 -6.84 7.40 4.93
N PRO A 50 -5.55 7.51 4.57
CA PRO A 50 -5.01 8.79 4.11
C PRO A 50 -5.77 9.33 2.90
N THR A 51 -5.61 10.63 2.64
CA THR A 51 -6.23 11.29 1.48
C THR A 51 -5.87 10.58 0.18
N GLU A 52 -6.86 10.30 -0.65
CA GLU A 52 -6.64 9.60 -1.91
C GLU A 52 -5.77 10.40 -2.88
N ILE A 53 -4.91 9.68 -3.59
CA ILE A 53 -4.05 10.22 -4.65
C ILE A 53 -4.81 10.23 -5.98
N LEU A 54 -5.53 9.14 -6.23
CA LEU A 54 -6.27 8.89 -7.46
C LEU A 54 -7.51 8.05 -7.14
N ALA A 55 -8.61 8.31 -7.83
CA ALA A 55 -9.76 7.42 -7.84
C ALA A 55 -10.50 7.52 -9.15
N PHE A 56 -11.09 6.41 -9.58
CA PHE A 56 -12.07 6.40 -10.68
C PHE A 56 -13.47 6.57 -10.09
N ARG A 57 -14.12 7.66 -10.46
CA ARG A 57 -15.42 8.10 -9.95
C ARG A 57 -16.39 8.35 -11.09
N PRO A 58 -17.09 7.30 -11.58
CA PRO A 58 -18.01 7.44 -12.71
C PRO A 58 -19.16 8.41 -12.46
N ASP A 59 -19.53 8.59 -11.20
CA ASP A 59 -20.62 9.48 -10.77
C ASP A 59 -20.17 10.94 -10.51
N GLY A 60 -18.87 11.24 -10.69
CA GLY A 60 -18.33 12.57 -10.41
C GLY A 60 -18.31 12.96 -8.93
N SER A 61 -18.40 12.01 -8.01
CA SER A 61 -18.38 12.26 -6.56
C SER A 61 -17.08 12.92 -6.10
N ARG A 62 -17.13 13.53 -4.91
CA ARG A 62 -16.00 14.22 -4.32
C ARG A 62 -14.92 13.25 -3.85
N PRO A 63 -13.62 13.64 -3.87
CA PRO A 63 -12.54 12.86 -3.25
C PRO A 63 -12.85 12.49 -1.79
N ASN A 64 -12.37 11.33 -1.37
CA ASN A 64 -12.53 10.80 -0.01
C ASN A 64 -13.98 10.58 0.42
N THR A 65 -14.88 10.34 -0.53
CA THR A 65 -16.29 10.00 -0.30
C THR A 65 -16.65 8.73 -1.08
N PRO A 66 -17.78 8.07 -0.79
CA PRO A 66 -18.29 6.96 -1.60
C PRO A 66 -18.51 7.34 -3.07
N GLY A 67 -18.63 6.35 -3.96
CA GLY A 67 -18.87 6.54 -5.39
C GLY A 67 -17.69 6.19 -6.30
N TRP A 68 -16.58 5.76 -5.72
CA TRP A 68 -15.41 5.28 -6.45
C TRP A 68 -15.55 3.81 -6.87
N THR A 69 -14.89 3.45 -7.96
CA THR A 69 -14.78 2.06 -8.44
C THR A 69 -13.38 1.49 -8.23
N LEU A 70 -12.38 2.33 -8.24
CA LEU A 70 -11.00 2.04 -7.89
C LEU A 70 -10.43 3.24 -7.16
N ARG A 71 -9.60 3.02 -6.16
CA ARG A 71 -9.06 4.09 -5.32
C ARG A 71 -7.60 3.80 -4.98
N VAL A 72 -6.74 4.80 -5.05
CA VAL A 72 -5.33 4.72 -4.67
C VAL A 72 -5.08 5.67 -3.52
N VAL A 73 -4.53 5.15 -2.43
CA VAL A 73 -4.20 5.92 -1.23
C VAL A 73 -2.75 5.68 -0.82
N PRO A 74 -2.09 6.66 -0.17
CA PRO A 74 -0.80 6.40 0.45
C PRO A 74 -0.93 5.29 1.51
N ASN A 75 0.11 4.46 1.64
CA ASN A 75 0.13 3.52 2.76
C ASN A 75 0.27 4.29 4.07
N LYS A 76 -0.62 4.04 5.02
CA LYS A 76 -0.59 4.67 6.35
C LYS A 76 0.69 4.34 7.13
N PHE A 77 1.28 3.18 6.85
CA PHE A 77 2.53 2.71 7.45
C PHE A 77 3.57 2.48 6.34
N PRO A 78 4.08 3.55 5.72
CA PRO A 78 4.91 3.40 4.53
C PRO A 78 6.26 2.78 4.85
N ALA A 79 6.78 2.00 3.91
CA ALA A 79 8.14 1.46 3.97
C ALA A 79 9.20 2.43 3.40
N LEU A 80 8.75 3.44 2.67
CA LEU A 80 9.57 4.47 2.05
C LEU A 80 8.99 5.84 2.40
N ARG A 81 9.81 6.89 2.32
CA ARG A 81 9.38 8.28 2.50
C ARG A 81 9.36 9.00 1.16
N VAL A 82 8.36 9.84 0.94
CA VAL A 82 8.20 10.59 -0.31
C VAL A 82 9.26 11.68 -0.44
N GLU A 83 9.66 12.27 0.67
CA GLU A 83 10.61 13.40 0.71
C GLU A 83 11.93 13.02 1.37
N GLY A 84 13.01 13.60 0.89
CA GLY A 84 14.36 13.44 1.44
C GLY A 84 15.42 13.24 0.37
N GLU A 85 16.66 13.13 0.83
CA GLU A 85 17.83 12.87 0.00
C GLU A 85 18.22 11.39 0.04
N LEU A 86 18.69 10.87 -1.07
CA LEU A 86 19.09 9.45 -1.17
C LEU A 86 20.29 9.10 -0.29
N ASN A 87 21.26 10.02 -0.15
CA ASN A 87 22.47 9.86 0.67
C ASN A 87 23.14 8.48 0.47
N ARG A 88 23.52 8.18 -0.77
CA ARG A 88 24.19 6.92 -1.09
C ARG A 88 25.56 6.86 -0.44
N VAL A 89 25.80 5.78 0.31
CA VAL A 89 27.08 5.53 1.00
C VAL A 89 27.40 4.05 0.97
N GLY A 90 28.71 3.73 1.10
CA GLY A 90 29.15 2.37 1.41
C GLY A 90 29.15 2.14 2.92
N ASP A 91 28.67 1.00 3.37
CA ASP A 91 28.67 0.57 4.77
C ASP A 91 29.18 -0.89 4.85
N GLY A 92 30.47 -1.06 5.07
CA GLY A 92 31.14 -2.36 4.97
C GLY A 92 31.05 -2.93 3.56
N ILE A 93 30.44 -4.11 3.44
CA ILE A 93 30.23 -4.78 2.15
C ILE A 93 28.91 -4.35 1.47
N PHE A 94 28.12 -3.48 2.09
CA PHE A 94 26.81 -3.06 1.59
C PHE A 94 26.87 -1.66 0.98
N ASP A 95 26.23 -1.49 -0.16
CA ASP A 95 25.78 -0.18 -0.58
C ASP A 95 24.47 0.14 0.16
N LYS A 96 24.36 1.37 0.65
CA LYS A 96 23.26 1.84 1.48
C LYS A 96 22.77 3.19 0.99
N MET A 97 21.49 3.42 1.08
CA MET A 97 20.88 4.73 0.83
C MET A 97 19.60 4.90 1.66
N ASN A 98 19.13 6.14 1.79
CA ASN A 98 17.85 6.42 2.43
C ASN A 98 16.70 5.81 1.61
N GLY A 99 15.67 5.34 2.31
CA GLY A 99 14.48 4.76 1.72
C GLY A 99 13.52 5.85 1.22
N ILE A 100 13.82 6.44 0.08
CA ILE A 100 13.02 7.48 -0.56
C ILE A 100 12.19 6.86 -1.69
N GLY A 101 10.89 7.16 -1.70
CA GLY A 101 9.95 6.68 -2.70
C GLY A 101 8.52 6.68 -2.19
N ALA A 102 7.57 6.45 -3.09
CA ALA A 102 6.16 6.31 -2.75
C ALA A 102 5.83 4.86 -2.37
N HIS A 103 4.97 4.70 -1.39
CA HIS A 103 4.40 3.41 -1.02
C HIS A 103 2.89 3.57 -0.90
N GLU A 104 2.18 3.05 -1.86
CA GLU A 104 0.76 3.25 -2.06
C GLU A 104 -0.01 1.95 -1.98
N VAL A 105 -1.31 2.05 -1.72
CA VAL A 105 -2.25 0.93 -1.73
C VAL A 105 -3.27 1.19 -2.81
N ILE A 106 -3.42 0.24 -3.72
CA ILE A 106 -4.47 0.23 -4.74
C ILE A 106 -5.63 -0.58 -4.21
N ILE A 107 -6.78 0.07 -4.02
CA ILE A 107 -8.02 -0.56 -3.58
C ILE A 107 -8.80 -0.90 -4.85
N GLU A 108 -8.77 -2.17 -5.23
CA GLU A 108 -9.24 -2.64 -6.53
C GLU A 108 -10.76 -2.65 -6.69
N SER A 109 -11.51 -2.60 -5.59
CA SER A 109 -12.98 -2.63 -5.62
C SER A 109 -13.56 -2.08 -4.33
N PRO A 110 -14.72 -1.40 -4.38
CA PRO A 110 -15.48 -1.03 -3.19
C PRO A 110 -16.17 -2.23 -2.51
N ALA A 111 -16.27 -3.36 -3.20
CA ALA A 111 -16.91 -4.58 -2.68
C ALA A 111 -15.91 -5.42 -1.89
N HIS A 112 -16.17 -5.60 -0.61
CA HIS A 112 -15.26 -6.32 0.31
C HIS A 112 -15.01 -7.79 -0.04
N ASN A 113 -16.00 -8.44 -0.61
CA ASN A 113 -16.00 -9.89 -0.87
C ASN A 113 -15.40 -10.27 -2.22
N LEU A 114 -15.03 -9.31 -3.06
CA LEU A 114 -14.40 -9.57 -4.35
C LEU A 114 -12.89 -9.64 -4.23
N THR A 115 -12.31 -10.50 -5.05
CA THR A 115 -10.85 -10.66 -5.21
C THR A 115 -10.49 -10.38 -6.67
N LEU A 116 -9.19 -10.22 -6.98
CA LEU A 116 -8.74 -10.02 -8.36
C LEU A 116 -9.24 -11.12 -9.30
N SER A 117 -9.34 -12.36 -8.82
CA SER A 117 -9.84 -13.50 -9.62
C SER A 117 -11.34 -13.49 -9.87
N THR A 118 -12.10 -12.75 -9.07
CA THR A 118 -13.57 -12.68 -9.17
C THR A 118 -14.08 -11.35 -9.68
N LEU A 119 -13.21 -10.37 -9.90
CA LEU A 119 -13.58 -9.07 -10.47
C LEU A 119 -14.04 -9.21 -11.93
N PRO A 120 -15.05 -8.42 -12.36
CA PRO A 120 -15.40 -8.31 -13.77
C PRO A 120 -14.23 -7.82 -14.62
N LEU A 121 -14.19 -8.22 -15.89
CA LEU A 121 -13.09 -7.89 -16.80
C LEU A 121 -12.89 -6.37 -16.97
N ASN A 122 -13.96 -5.60 -17.01
CA ASN A 122 -13.90 -4.14 -17.10
C ASN A 122 -13.23 -3.51 -15.86
N GLN A 123 -13.47 -4.08 -14.67
CA GLN A 123 -12.82 -3.64 -13.42
C GLN A 123 -11.33 -4.00 -13.42
N LEU A 124 -10.98 -5.19 -13.86
CA LEU A 124 -9.58 -5.60 -14.02
C LEU A 124 -8.80 -4.69 -14.97
N ARG A 125 -9.42 -4.26 -16.07
CA ARG A 125 -8.81 -3.31 -17.01
C ARG A 125 -8.55 -1.94 -16.43
N MET A 126 -9.33 -1.50 -15.44
CA MET A 126 -9.06 -0.26 -14.71
C MET A 126 -7.88 -0.41 -13.73
N TYR A 127 -7.69 -1.61 -13.19
CA TYR A 127 -6.61 -1.90 -12.26
C TYR A 127 -5.23 -1.96 -12.96
N PHE A 128 -5.16 -2.58 -14.13
CA PHE A 128 -3.95 -2.73 -14.93
C PHE A 128 -3.83 -1.67 -16.04
#